data_e08d815fcf2b79b9ec779b655b284fb1
#
_entry.id   e08d815fcf2b79b9ec779b655b284fb1
#
_cell.length_a   1.000
_cell.length_b   1.000
_cell.length_c   1.000
_cell.angle_alpha   90.00
_cell.angle_beta   90.00
_cell.angle_gamma   90.00
#
_symmetry.space_group_name_H-M   'P 1'
#
loop_
_entity.id
_entity.type
_entity.pdbx_description
1 polymer ?
#
loop_
_entity_poly.entity_id
_entity_poly.type
_entity_poly.pdbx_seq_one_letter_code
_entity_poly.pdbx_strand_id
1 'polypeptide(L)'
;MGTDQSMKGKVAVVTGASRGIGKGIALALGELGCKVFVTGRTTGPGERTIDTAAREITEAGGEGIAIQCDHGIDAEIEALFAKVAQQTDHIDYLVNNVYKIPSPPAWGGGYWDHPIQVWDDQVGIGLRAHYVASWHAAKLMFAAGTGGAVLNVSSPGGQSYHFSSSYGAGKAGLDRLGADMAVELEPKGIACCTLYPGSVATEFIQDAAATQDIDLSQAQSTQFVGRSAAALLGASDLMSRTGSIQWVEDLAEEFDITEADGSRPPRYAQRAGSQA
;
A
#
# COMPACT_ATOMS: atom_id res chain seq x y z
N MET A 1 -22.52 -17.25 5.93
CA MET A 1 -21.51 -17.46 4.88
C MET A 1 -20.21 -17.73 5.60
N GLY A 2 -19.47 -18.81 5.27
CA GLY A 2 -18.16 -19.05 5.88
C GLY A 2 -17.20 -17.96 5.46
N THR A 3 -16.35 -17.50 6.39
CA THR A 3 -15.26 -16.56 6.05
C THR A 3 -14.26 -17.27 5.14
N ASP A 4 -13.81 -16.59 4.07
CA ASP A 4 -12.72 -17.10 3.23
C ASP A 4 -11.44 -17.13 4.09
N GLN A 5 -10.77 -18.27 4.15
CA GLN A 5 -9.57 -18.50 4.96
C GLN A 5 -8.40 -18.97 4.06
N SER A 6 -8.42 -18.57 2.80
CA SER A 6 -7.43 -19.01 1.79
C SER A 6 -5.99 -18.58 2.13
N MET A 7 -5.83 -17.52 2.93
CA MET A 7 -4.53 -17.05 3.40
C MET A 7 -4.31 -17.27 4.90
N LYS A 8 -5.04 -18.20 5.51
CA LYS A 8 -4.86 -18.53 6.93
C LYS A 8 -3.43 -18.97 7.23
N GLY A 9 -2.85 -18.39 8.27
CA GLY A 9 -1.45 -18.62 8.66
C GLY A 9 -0.43 -17.74 7.94
N LYS A 10 -0.86 -16.95 6.95
CA LYS A 10 -0.01 -15.93 6.33
C LYS A 10 0.11 -14.70 7.20
N VAL A 11 1.28 -14.08 7.19
CA VAL A 11 1.60 -12.90 7.99
C VAL A 11 1.93 -11.72 7.10
N ALA A 12 1.23 -10.60 7.31
CA ALA A 12 1.43 -9.37 6.57
C ALA A 12 1.80 -8.20 7.48
N VAL A 13 2.65 -7.30 6.99
CA VAL A 13 2.88 -5.98 7.57
C VAL A 13 2.41 -4.93 6.57
N VAL A 14 1.46 -4.08 6.97
CA VAL A 14 0.93 -3.00 6.11
C VAL A 14 1.27 -1.65 6.73
N THR A 15 2.09 -0.88 6.02
CA THR A 15 2.54 0.43 6.49
C THR A 15 1.52 1.52 6.16
N GLY A 16 1.25 2.44 7.12
CA GLY A 16 0.28 3.52 6.91
C GLY A 16 -1.17 3.04 6.77
N ALA A 17 -1.58 2.08 7.61
CA ALA A 17 -2.86 1.38 7.49
C ALA A 17 -3.97 1.90 8.42
N SER A 18 -3.85 3.11 8.97
CA SER A 18 -4.90 3.72 9.80
C SER A 18 -6.15 4.13 9.00
N ARG A 19 -6.01 4.33 7.69
CA ARG A 19 -7.04 4.77 6.75
C ARG A 19 -6.60 4.57 5.30
N GLY A 20 -7.47 4.91 4.35
CA GLY A 20 -7.19 4.92 2.92
C GLY A 20 -6.83 3.56 2.36
N ILE A 21 -5.99 3.54 1.32
CA ILE A 21 -5.58 2.34 0.60
C ILE A 21 -4.96 1.31 1.53
N GLY A 22 -4.08 1.72 2.44
CA GLY A 22 -3.43 0.81 3.38
C GLY A 22 -4.42 0.09 4.29
N LYS A 23 -5.45 0.78 4.80
CA LYS A 23 -6.53 0.16 5.58
C LYS A 23 -7.35 -0.81 4.72
N GLY A 24 -7.67 -0.41 3.48
CA GLY A 24 -8.39 -1.28 2.54
C GLY A 24 -7.64 -2.59 2.24
N ILE A 25 -6.32 -2.52 2.01
CA ILE A 25 -5.47 -3.70 1.79
C ILE A 25 -5.41 -4.57 3.05
N ALA A 26 -5.22 -3.95 4.22
CA ALA A 26 -5.13 -4.67 5.49
C ALA A 26 -6.43 -5.42 5.83
N LEU A 27 -7.59 -4.80 5.57
CA LEU A 27 -8.90 -5.43 5.74
C LEU A 27 -9.09 -6.61 4.79
N ALA A 28 -8.77 -6.44 3.49
CA ALA A 28 -8.90 -7.50 2.51
C ALA A 28 -8.02 -8.73 2.84
N LEU A 29 -6.80 -8.51 3.33
CA LEU A 29 -5.94 -9.59 3.82
C LEU A 29 -6.53 -10.26 5.07
N GLY A 30 -7.14 -9.49 5.97
CA GLY A 30 -7.84 -10.01 7.14
C GLY A 30 -9.05 -10.87 6.78
N GLU A 31 -9.87 -10.45 5.79
CA GLU A 31 -10.99 -11.23 5.26
C GLU A 31 -10.55 -12.62 4.76
N LEU A 32 -9.31 -12.73 4.24
CA LEU A 32 -8.71 -14.00 3.79
C LEU A 32 -8.01 -14.78 4.91
N GLY A 33 -8.08 -14.33 6.16
CA GLY A 33 -7.56 -15.03 7.33
C GLY A 33 -6.10 -14.73 7.69
N CYS A 34 -5.48 -13.70 7.11
CA CYS A 34 -4.12 -13.30 7.46
C CYS A 34 -4.02 -12.78 8.90
N LYS A 35 -2.83 -12.95 9.50
CA LYS A 35 -2.35 -12.12 10.59
C LYS A 35 -1.76 -10.84 10.02
N VAL A 36 -2.30 -9.67 10.38
CA VAL A 36 -1.94 -8.39 9.77
C VAL A 36 -1.46 -7.41 10.83
N PHE A 37 -0.20 -7.04 10.75
CA PHE A 37 0.37 -5.92 11.51
C PHE A 37 0.06 -4.62 10.77
N VAL A 38 -0.74 -3.76 11.37
CA VAL A 38 -1.07 -2.44 10.84
C VAL A 38 -0.28 -1.37 11.54
N THR A 39 0.37 -0.49 10.78
CA THR A 39 1.25 0.53 11.34
C THR A 39 0.85 1.94 10.96
N GLY A 40 1.17 2.89 11.80
CA GLY A 40 0.89 4.30 11.60
C GLY A 40 1.09 5.09 12.89
N ARG A 41 0.92 6.41 12.81
CA ARG A 41 1.14 7.31 13.95
C ARG A 41 -0.07 7.48 14.86
N THR A 42 -1.27 7.34 14.30
CA THR A 42 -2.52 7.68 14.99
C THR A 42 -3.05 6.45 15.70
N THR A 43 -3.13 6.54 17.03
CA THR A 43 -3.60 5.49 17.94
C THR A 43 -4.82 5.95 18.74
N GLY A 44 -5.39 5.04 19.53
CA GLY A 44 -6.51 5.31 20.43
C GLY A 44 -7.88 5.23 19.74
N PRO A 45 -8.94 5.72 20.42
CA PRO A 45 -10.29 5.69 19.90
C PRO A 45 -10.46 6.63 18.71
N GLY A 46 -11.24 6.22 17.71
CA GLY A 46 -11.54 6.98 16.50
C GLY A 46 -11.50 6.11 15.25
N GLU A 47 -12.12 6.57 14.17
CA GLU A 47 -12.29 5.78 12.96
C GLU A 47 -11.01 5.64 12.12
N ARG A 48 -10.09 6.64 12.23
CA ARG A 48 -8.88 6.74 11.39
C ARG A 48 -7.62 6.42 12.21
N THR A 49 -7.68 5.34 13.03
CA THR A 49 -6.58 4.89 13.88
C THR A 49 -6.14 3.47 13.53
N ILE A 50 -4.91 3.11 13.87
CA ILE A 50 -4.41 1.74 13.66
C ILE A 50 -5.11 0.74 14.61
N ASP A 51 -5.54 1.19 15.79
CA ASP A 51 -6.27 0.32 16.75
C ASP A 51 -7.62 -0.08 16.19
N THR A 52 -8.35 0.87 15.58
CA THR A 52 -9.62 0.58 14.91
C THR A 52 -9.41 -0.29 13.68
N ALA A 53 -8.38 -0.05 12.86
CA ALA A 53 -8.07 -0.92 11.74
C ALA A 53 -7.75 -2.35 12.19
N ALA A 54 -6.95 -2.54 13.25
CA ALA A 54 -6.63 -3.86 13.80
C ALA A 54 -7.88 -4.59 14.32
N ARG A 55 -8.77 -3.89 15.02
CA ARG A 55 -10.05 -4.45 15.48
C ARG A 55 -10.93 -4.90 14.30
N GLU A 56 -11.10 -4.06 13.29
CA GLU A 56 -11.90 -4.37 12.11
C GLU A 56 -11.34 -5.57 11.32
N ILE A 57 -10.02 -5.71 11.21
CA ILE A 57 -9.36 -6.88 10.62
C ILE A 57 -9.73 -8.16 11.39
N THR A 58 -9.74 -8.08 12.72
CA THR A 58 -10.10 -9.22 13.56
C THR A 58 -11.59 -9.57 13.42
N GLU A 59 -12.46 -8.57 13.35
CA GLU A 59 -13.90 -8.74 13.11
C GLU A 59 -14.18 -9.34 11.72
N ALA A 60 -13.31 -9.06 10.72
CA ALA A 60 -13.40 -9.61 9.36
C ALA A 60 -12.92 -11.08 9.26
N GLY A 61 -12.27 -11.64 10.29
CA GLY A 61 -11.86 -13.05 10.33
C GLY A 61 -10.34 -13.30 10.32
N GLY A 62 -9.53 -12.25 10.27
CA GLY A 62 -8.07 -12.29 10.42
C GLY A 62 -7.62 -12.12 11.87
N GLU A 63 -6.35 -11.79 12.04
CA GLU A 63 -5.75 -11.38 13.31
C GLU A 63 -5.09 -10.00 13.11
N GLY A 64 -5.75 -8.92 13.55
CA GLY A 64 -5.25 -7.55 13.42
C GLY A 64 -4.40 -7.13 14.62
N ILE A 65 -3.21 -6.60 14.38
CA ILE A 65 -2.30 -6.12 15.42
C ILE A 65 -1.82 -4.72 15.09
N ALA A 66 -2.10 -3.76 15.98
CA ALA A 66 -1.67 -2.38 15.82
C ALA A 66 -0.26 -2.18 16.40
N ILE A 67 0.65 -1.58 15.62
CA ILE A 67 1.97 -1.15 16.10
C ILE A 67 2.19 0.30 15.70
N GLN A 68 2.28 1.18 16.69
CA GLN A 68 2.58 2.59 16.43
C GLN A 68 3.98 2.75 15.86
N CYS A 69 4.10 3.53 14.77
CA CYS A 69 5.35 3.83 14.09
C CYS A 69 5.24 5.13 13.31
N ASP A 70 6.16 6.06 13.54
CA ASP A 70 6.44 7.15 12.60
C ASP A 70 7.49 6.69 11.61
N HIS A 71 7.06 6.43 10.38
CA HIS A 71 7.94 5.97 9.30
C HIS A 71 8.94 7.03 8.80
N GLY A 72 8.91 8.24 9.36
CA GLY A 72 9.95 9.25 9.19
C GLY A 72 11.17 9.06 10.10
N ILE A 73 11.11 8.09 11.02
CA ILE A 73 12.14 7.83 12.04
C ILE A 73 12.62 6.40 11.91
N ASP A 74 13.84 6.20 11.39
CA ASP A 74 14.40 4.86 11.14
C ASP A 74 14.41 3.96 12.38
N ALA A 75 14.71 4.52 13.55
CA ALA A 75 14.71 3.77 14.81
C ALA A 75 13.31 3.24 15.17
N GLU A 76 12.23 3.95 14.79
CA GLU A 76 10.87 3.44 14.99
C GLU A 76 10.51 2.33 14.01
N ILE A 77 11.02 2.40 12.76
CA ILE A 77 10.87 1.30 11.79
C ILE A 77 11.64 0.06 12.27
N GLU A 78 12.86 0.22 12.78
CA GLU A 78 13.61 -0.88 13.37
C GLU A 78 12.85 -1.50 14.56
N ALA A 79 12.37 -0.67 15.49
CA ALA A 79 11.58 -1.13 16.64
C ALA A 79 10.26 -1.81 16.23
N LEU A 80 9.61 -1.36 15.16
CA LEU A 80 8.44 -2.01 14.57
C LEU A 80 8.76 -3.46 14.19
N PHE A 81 9.81 -3.70 13.39
CA PHE A 81 10.16 -5.05 12.96
C PHE A 81 10.70 -5.91 14.09
N ALA A 82 11.33 -5.33 15.11
CA ALA A 82 11.68 -6.05 16.33
C ALA A 82 10.43 -6.53 17.10
N LYS A 83 9.36 -5.71 17.17
CA LYS A 83 8.07 -6.12 17.76
C LYS A 83 7.35 -7.18 16.92
N VAL A 84 7.42 -7.09 15.60
CA VAL A 84 6.88 -8.13 14.70
C VAL A 84 7.58 -9.46 14.96
N ALA A 85 8.92 -9.48 15.03
CA ALA A 85 9.72 -10.68 15.30
C ALA A 85 9.47 -11.33 16.67
N GLN A 86 8.93 -10.59 17.64
CA GLN A 86 8.50 -11.13 18.94
C GLN A 86 7.15 -11.87 18.87
N GLN A 87 6.36 -11.66 17.81
CA GLN A 87 5.00 -12.17 17.69
C GLN A 87 4.81 -13.16 16.54
N THR A 88 5.84 -13.31 15.70
CA THR A 88 5.87 -14.27 14.59
C THR A 88 7.32 -14.59 14.22
N ASP A 89 7.54 -15.78 13.70
CA ASP A 89 8.84 -16.25 13.21
C ASP A 89 9.05 -15.96 11.71
N HIS A 90 8.03 -15.44 11.01
CA HIS A 90 8.09 -15.13 9.59
C HIS A 90 7.22 -13.93 9.19
N ILE A 91 7.48 -13.39 8.02
CA ILE A 91 6.63 -12.46 7.29
C ILE A 91 6.47 -13.00 5.86
N ASP A 92 5.23 -13.14 5.40
CA ASP A 92 4.93 -13.50 4.01
C ASP A 92 4.82 -12.24 3.13
N TYR A 93 4.20 -11.17 3.66
CA TYR A 93 3.91 -9.98 2.87
C TYR A 93 4.31 -8.69 3.59
N LEU A 94 5.06 -7.84 2.88
CA LEU A 94 5.22 -6.44 3.25
C LEU A 94 4.46 -5.57 2.24
N VAL A 95 3.52 -4.76 2.72
CA VAL A 95 2.86 -3.74 1.91
C VAL A 95 3.39 -2.35 2.29
N ASN A 96 4.22 -1.80 1.45
CA ASN A 96 4.73 -0.45 1.54
C ASN A 96 3.68 0.53 0.98
N ASN A 97 2.89 1.12 1.88
CA ASN A 97 1.82 2.04 1.50
C ASN A 97 1.95 3.40 2.20
N VAL A 98 2.71 3.49 3.30
CA VAL A 98 2.80 4.74 4.04
C VAL A 98 3.16 5.93 3.13
N TYR A 99 2.41 7.02 3.25
CA TYR A 99 2.64 8.26 2.52
C TYR A 99 2.27 9.45 3.41
N LYS A 100 2.99 10.54 3.27
CA LYS A 100 2.67 11.80 3.94
C LYS A 100 2.21 12.83 2.92
N ILE A 101 0.94 13.20 3.00
CA ILE A 101 0.40 14.31 2.23
C ILE A 101 0.92 15.59 2.87
N PRO A 102 1.60 16.48 2.12
CA PRO A 102 2.03 17.78 2.65
C PRO A 102 0.84 18.60 3.18
N SER A 103 1.09 19.45 4.14
CA SER A 103 0.08 20.37 4.67
C SER A 103 0.59 21.82 4.59
N PRO A 104 0.00 22.68 3.73
CA PRO A 104 -1.07 22.39 2.77
C PRO A 104 -0.64 21.40 1.67
N PRO A 105 -1.59 20.75 0.99
CA PRO A 105 -1.28 19.88 -0.15
C PRO A 105 -0.56 20.64 -1.26
N ALA A 106 0.47 20.04 -1.85
CA ALA A 106 1.23 20.62 -2.96
C ALA A 106 0.50 20.39 -4.29
N TRP A 107 -0.67 21.02 -4.43
CA TRP A 107 -1.50 20.96 -5.63
C TRP A 107 -1.43 22.28 -6.38
N GLY A 108 -0.89 22.24 -7.60
CA GLY A 108 -0.71 23.42 -8.43
C GLY A 108 0.49 24.30 -8.03
N GLY A 109 0.73 25.34 -8.78
CA GLY A 109 1.94 26.16 -8.66
C GLY A 109 3.19 25.50 -9.19
N GLY A 110 4.34 26.18 -9.07
CA GLY A 110 5.64 25.62 -9.41
C GLY A 110 6.30 24.98 -8.16
N TYR A 111 7.24 24.05 -8.36
CA TYR A 111 7.95 23.41 -7.24
C TYR A 111 8.69 24.42 -6.34
N TRP A 112 9.04 25.59 -6.88
CA TRP A 112 9.67 26.71 -6.16
C TRP A 112 8.72 27.51 -5.27
N ASP A 113 7.41 27.33 -5.42
CA ASP A 113 6.38 27.95 -4.61
C ASP A 113 6.09 27.16 -3.33
N HIS A 114 6.59 25.93 -3.23
CA HIS A 114 6.37 25.04 -2.10
C HIS A 114 7.57 25.05 -1.12
N PRO A 115 7.33 24.90 0.18
CA PRO A 115 8.42 24.70 1.13
C PRO A 115 9.22 23.44 0.81
N ILE A 116 10.54 23.45 1.06
CA ILE A 116 11.40 22.28 0.86
C ILE A 116 10.94 21.06 1.66
N GLN A 117 10.22 21.24 2.74
CA GLN A 117 9.61 20.18 3.53
C GLN A 117 8.67 19.29 2.72
N VAL A 118 8.07 19.78 1.63
CA VAL A 118 7.24 18.97 0.71
C VAL A 118 8.07 17.85 0.09
N TRP A 119 9.33 18.10 -0.22
CA TRP A 119 10.26 17.07 -0.67
C TRP A 119 10.49 16.00 0.41
N ASP A 120 10.79 16.41 1.63
CA ASP A 120 11.03 15.48 2.74
C ASP A 120 9.77 14.65 3.06
N ASP A 121 8.60 15.26 3.00
CA ASP A 121 7.33 14.59 3.23
C ASP A 121 7.03 13.54 2.13
N GLN A 122 7.23 13.88 0.87
CA GLN A 122 6.86 13.03 -0.25
C GLN A 122 7.93 11.99 -0.59
N VAL A 123 9.19 12.37 -0.61
CA VAL A 123 10.32 11.48 -0.93
C VAL A 123 10.82 10.74 0.32
N GLY A 124 10.96 11.45 1.44
CA GLY A 124 11.39 10.85 2.70
C GLY A 124 10.44 9.74 3.16
N ILE A 125 9.12 10.00 3.16
CA ILE A 125 8.14 9.02 3.60
C ILE A 125 7.69 8.11 2.45
N GLY A 126 7.43 8.67 1.26
CA GLY A 126 6.87 7.91 0.14
C GLY A 126 7.87 7.05 -0.64
N LEU A 127 9.17 7.20 -0.40
CA LEU A 127 10.22 6.41 -1.04
C LEU A 127 11.20 5.85 -0.02
N ARG A 128 11.90 6.72 0.74
CA ARG A 128 12.97 6.26 1.64
C ARG A 128 12.45 5.34 2.74
N ALA A 129 11.33 5.67 3.38
CA ALA A 129 10.76 4.82 4.42
C ALA A 129 10.35 3.43 3.90
N HIS A 130 9.91 3.32 2.64
CA HIS A 130 9.63 2.04 1.99
C HIS A 130 10.90 1.19 1.84
N TYR A 131 12.02 1.81 1.46
CA TYR A 131 13.31 1.12 1.41
C TYR A 131 13.73 0.59 2.79
N VAL A 132 13.65 1.42 3.83
CA VAL A 132 14.02 1.03 5.20
C VAL A 132 13.12 -0.09 5.73
N ALA A 133 11.80 -0.01 5.51
CA ALA A 133 10.88 -1.07 5.88
C ALA A 133 11.18 -2.39 5.14
N SER A 134 11.44 -2.32 3.84
CA SER A 134 11.80 -3.48 3.03
C SER A 134 13.11 -4.13 3.49
N TRP A 135 14.11 -3.33 3.88
CA TRP A 135 15.39 -3.82 4.39
C TRP A 135 15.23 -4.63 5.69
N HIS A 136 14.34 -4.20 6.61
CA HIS A 136 14.04 -4.93 7.81
C HIS A 136 13.18 -6.17 7.54
N ALA A 137 12.14 -6.06 6.71
CA ALA A 137 11.26 -7.16 6.36
C ALA A 137 12.01 -8.29 5.64
N ALA A 138 12.89 -7.98 4.70
CA ALA A 138 13.66 -8.97 3.96
C ALA A 138 14.45 -9.91 4.88
N LYS A 139 15.01 -9.40 5.97
CA LYS A 139 15.74 -10.23 6.96
C LYS A 139 14.83 -11.26 7.63
N LEU A 140 13.59 -10.88 7.98
CA LEU A 140 12.61 -11.79 8.56
C LEU A 140 12.10 -12.81 7.53
N MET A 141 11.88 -12.36 6.27
CA MET A 141 11.52 -13.23 5.16
C MET A 141 12.63 -14.25 4.86
N PHE A 142 13.91 -13.82 4.87
CA PHE A 142 15.06 -14.72 4.65
C PHE A 142 15.20 -15.75 5.76
N ALA A 143 15.00 -15.37 7.02
CA ALA A 143 15.09 -16.27 8.17
C ALA A 143 14.01 -17.36 8.11
N ALA A 144 12.83 -17.04 7.63
CA ALA A 144 11.73 -17.98 7.44
C ALA A 144 11.97 -18.98 6.30
N GLY A 145 12.62 -18.54 5.21
CA GLY A 145 12.89 -19.38 4.04
C GLY A 145 11.66 -19.83 3.26
N THR A 146 10.49 -19.23 3.52
CA THR A 146 9.20 -19.60 2.91
C THR A 146 8.86 -18.81 1.64
N GLY A 147 9.75 -17.89 1.22
CA GLY A 147 9.46 -16.92 0.17
C GLY A 147 8.58 -15.79 0.68
N GLY A 148 7.82 -15.14 -0.21
CA GLY A 148 6.90 -14.06 0.15
C GLY A 148 6.82 -12.97 -0.90
N ALA A 149 6.29 -11.79 -0.54
CA ALA A 149 6.25 -10.64 -1.44
C ALA A 149 6.41 -9.29 -0.73
N VAL A 150 7.04 -8.37 -1.44
CA VAL A 150 6.99 -6.92 -1.18
C VAL A 150 6.06 -6.26 -2.20
N LEU A 151 5.03 -5.56 -1.73
CA LEU A 151 4.12 -4.80 -2.57
C LEU A 151 4.29 -3.31 -2.29
N ASN A 152 4.74 -2.55 -3.30
CA ASN A 152 4.91 -1.10 -3.21
C ASN A 152 3.68 -0.39 -3.78
N VAL A 153 2.96 0.39 -2.99
CA VAL A 153 1.82 1.19 -3.47
C VAL A 153 2.35 2.49 -4.07
N SER A 154 2.41 2.54 -5.38
CA SER A 154 2.86 3.68 -6.17
C SER A 154 1.68 4.38 -6.86
N SER A 155 1.90 5.00 -8.02
CA SER A 155 0.90 5.78 -8.73
C SER A 155 1.35 6.06 -10.15
N PRO A 156 0.43 6.27 -11.11
CA PRO A 156 0.74 6.79 -12.45
C PRO A 156 1.58 8.09 -12.44
N GLY A 157 1.60 8.80 -11.31
CA GLY A 157 2.49 9.94 -11.09
C GLY A 157 3.99 9.63 -11.17
N GLY A 158 4.38 8.35 -11.12
CA GLY A 158 5.75 7.91 -11.43
C GLY A 158 6.09 7.97 -12.93
N GLN A 159 5.10 7.98 -13.81
CA GLN A 159 5.27 7.96 -15.26
C GLN A 159 4.87 9.29 -15.95
N SER A 160 4.06 10.10 -15.29
CA SER A 160 3.57 11.38 -15.83
C SER A 160 3.36 12.39 -14.71
N TYR A 161 3.30 13.68 -15.09
CA TYR A 161 3.12 14.74 -14.10
C TYR A 161 1.77 14.65 -13.37
N HIS A 162 1.85 14.54 -12.04
CA HIS A 162 0.71 14.61 -11.13
C HIS A 162 1.10 15.44 -9.91
N PHE A 163 0.24 16.35 -9.50
CA PHE A 163 0.36 17.16 -8.28
C PHE A 163 1.61 18.02 -8.20
N SER A 164 2.82 17.43 -8.10
CA SER A 164 4.08 18.15 -7.93
C SER A 164 5.29 17.35 -8.43
N SER A 165 6.41 18.05 -8.70
CA SER A 165 7.67 17.39 -9.10
C SER A 165 8.21 16.44 -8.04
N SER A 166 8.08 16.76 -6.76
CA SER A 166 8.51 15.89 -5.65
C SER A 166 7.65 14.64 -5.53
N TYR A 167 6.33 14.74 -5.81
CA TYR A 167 5.46 13.57 -5.90
C TYR A 167 5.91 12.62 -7.02
N GLY A 168 6.07 13.17 -8.23
CA GLY A 168 6.53 12.40 -9.39
C GLY A 168 7.89 11.75 -9.15
N ALA A 169 8.86 12.49 -8.60
CA ALA A 169 10.17 11.96 -8.25
C ALA A 169 10.10 10.81 -7.23
N GLY A 170 9.28 10.96 -6.20
CA GLY A 170 9.07 9.91 -5.20
C GLY A 170 8.46 8.65 -5.78
N LYS A 171 7.42 8.79 -6.64
CA LYS A 171 6.73 7.64 -7.27
C LYS A 171 7.59 6.97 -8.35
N ALA A 172 8.27 7.74 -9.21
CA ALA A 172 9.22 7.20 -10.18
C ALA A 172 10.40 6.49 -9.49
N GLY A 173 10.90 7.07 -8.39
CA GLY A 173 11.92 6.44 -7.57
C GLY A 173 11.45 5.12 -6.94
N LEU A 174 10.20 5.05 -6.49
CA LEU A 174 9.61 3.84 -5.91
C LEU A 174 9.42 2.74 -6.97
N ASP A 175 9.00 3.10 -8.19
CA ASP A 175 8.87 2.17 -9.30
C ASP A 175 10.22 1.56 -9.67
N ARG A 176 11.25 2.40 -9.77
CA ARG A 176 12.62 1.95 -10.03
C ARG A 176 13.15 1.07 -8.89
N LEU A 177 12.96 1.49 -7.64
CA LEU A 177 13.34 0.73 -6.45
C LEU A 177 12.68 -0.66 -6.45
N GLY A 178 11.39 -0.74 -6.75
CA GLY A 178 10.66 -2.00 -6.81
C GLY A 178 11.21 -2.95 -7.87
N ALA A 179 11.56 -2.43 -9.05
CA ALA A 179 12.16 -3.21 -10.13
C ALA A 179 13.57 -3.73 -9.76
N ASP A 180 14.39 -2.91 -9.11
CA ASP A 180 15.73 -3.32 -8.70
C ASP A 180 15.70 -4.32 -7.54
N MET A 181 14.84 -4.08 -6.54
CA MET A 181 14.63 -5.01 -5.43
C MET A 181 14.11 -6.37 -5.91
N ALA A 182 13.31 -6.41 -6.96
CA ALA A 182 12.84 -7.66 -7.55
C ALA A 182 14.00 -8.55 -8.01
N VAL A 183 15.00 -7.96 -8.68
CA VAL A 183 16.22 -8.68 -9.12
C VAL A 183 17.00 -9.25 -7.93
N GLU A 184 17.09 -8.47 -6.84
CA GLU A 184 17.82 -8.88 -5.63
C GLU A 184 17.06 -9.94 -4.80
N LEU A 185 15.72 -9.91 -4.81
CA LEU A 185 14.85 -10.78 -4.01
C LEU A 185 14.47 -12.08 -4.73
N GLU A 186 14.45 -12.11 -6.06
CA GLU A 186 14.07 -13.28 -6.87
C GLU A 186 14.86 -14.55 -6.49
N PRO A 187 16.20 -14.53 -6.28
CA PRO A 187 16.96 -15.71 -5.86
C PRO A 187 16.57 -16.24 -4.47
N LYS A 188 15.81 -15.48 -3.70
CA LYS A 188 15.27 -15.85 -2.38
C LYS A 188 13.81 -16.32 -2.45
N GLY A 189 13.22 -16.40 -3.65
CA GLY A 189 11.82 -16.75 -3.82
C GLY A 189 10.85 -15.68 -3.32
N ILE A 190 11.27 -14.41 -3.25
CA ILE A 190 10.46 -13.29 -2.78
C ILE A 190 10.13 -12.40 -4.00
N ALA A 191 8.85 -12.22 -4.29
CA ALA A 191 8.39 -11.31 -5.32
C ALA A 191 8.46 -9.86 -4.84
N CYS A 192 8.71 -8.92 -5.75
CA CYS A 192 8.56 -7.49 -5.50
C CYS A 192 7.73 -6.88 -6.64
N CYS A 193 6.53 -6.42 -6.33
CA CYS A 193 5.62 -5.82 -7.30
C CYS A 193 5.28 -4.39 -6.91
N THR A 194 4.98 -3.57 -7.90
CA THR A 194 4.49 -2.21 -7.70
C THR A 194 3.01 -2.14 -8.07
N LEU A 195 2.16 -1.68 -7.15
CA LEU A 195 0.72 -1.52 -7.37
C LEU A 195 0.41 -0.09 -7.82
N TYR A 196 -0.36 0.02 -8.88
CA TYR A 196 -0.88 1.27 -9.42
C TYR A 196 -2.40 1.33 -9.25
N PRO A 197 -2.91 1.97 -8.21
CA PRO A 197 -4.31 2.35 -8.14
C PRO A 197 -4.59 3.48 -9.13
N GLY A 198 -5.84 3.55 -9.60
CA GLY A 198 -6.36 4.72 -10.29
C GLY A 198 -6.67 5.88 -9.35
N SER A 199 -7.72 6.65 -9.64
CA SER A 199 -8.28 7.60 -8.68
C SER A 199 -8.97 6.84 -7.55
N VAL A 200 -8.64 7.13 -6.29
CA VAL A 200 -9.18 6.40 -5.13
C VAL A 200 -9.88 7.36 -4.18
N ALA A 201 -11.13 7.05 -3.84
CA ALA A 201 -11.94 7.79 -2.89
C ALA A 201 -11.50 7.50 -1.44
N THR A 202 -10.25 7.86 -1.11
CA THR A 202 -9.76 7.81 0.27
C THR A 202 -10.45 8.87 1.12
N GLU A 203 -10.44 8.71 2.44
CA GLU A 203 -11.05 9.68 3.37
C GLU A 203 -10.48 11.09 3.19
N PHE A 204 -9.18 11.20 2.84
CA PHE A 204 -8.57 12.51 2.54
C PHE A 204 -9.17 13.14 1.28
N ILE A 205 -9.35 12.37 0.22
CA ILE A 205 -9.93 12.86 -1.04
C ILE A 205 -11.43 13.17 -0.87
N GLN A 206 -12.16 12.36 -0.09
CA GLN A 206 -13.56 12.63 0.25
C GLN A 206 -13.71 13.91 1.09
N ASP A 207 -12.83 14.12 2.09
CA ASP A 207 -12.81 15.36 2.89
C ASP A 207 -12.48 16.58 1.99
N ALA A 208 -11.58 16.44 1.02
CA ALA A 208 -11.27 17.50 0.05
C ALA A 208 -12.44 17.77 -0.92
N ALA A 209 -13.10 16.73 -1.41
CA ALA A 209 -14.25 16.84 -2.30
C ALA A 209 -15.47 17.53 -1.64
N ALA A 210 -15.55 17.48 -0.31
CA ALA A 210 -16.60 18.21 0.42
C ALA A 210 -16.48 19.75 0.30
N THR A 211 -15.30 20.26 -0.05
CA THR A 211 -14.99 21.70 -0.15
C THR A 211 -14.42 22.14 -1.50
N GLN A 212 -14.10 21.20 -2.38
CA GLN A 212 -13.52 21.41 -3.70
C GLN A 212 -14.30 20.65 -4.76
N ASP A 213 -14.25 21.11 -5.99
CA ASP A 213 -14.89 20.44 -7.13
C ASP A 213 -14.03 19.24 -7.59
N ILE A 214 -14.15 18.13 -6.87
CA ILE A 214 -13.48 16.86 -7.18
C ILE A 214 -14.55 15.82 -7.52
N ASP A 215 -14.58 15.36 -8.75
CA ASP A 215 -15.48 14.28 -9.18
C ASP A 215 -14.96 12.92 -8.69
N LEU A 216 -15.75 12.26 -7.87
CA LEU A 216 -15.48 10.92 -7.33
C LEU A 216 -16.32 9.82 -8.02
N SER A 217 -17.14 10.15 -9.01
CA SER A 217 -18.07 9.21 -9.64
C SER A 217 -17.38 8.01 -10.30
N GLN A 218 -16.11 8.16 -10.66
CA GLN A 218 -15.28 7.11 -11.28
C GLN A 218 -14.14 6.66 -10.37
N ALA A 219 -14.12 7.08 -9.12
CA ALA A 219 -13.06 6.73 -8.19
C ALA A 219 -13.24 5.32 -7.66
N GLN A 220 -12.14 4.59 -7.53
CA GLN A 220 -12.09 3.29 -6.87
C GLN A 220 -12.33 3.44 -5.37
N SER A 221 -13.05 2.50 -4.75
CA SER A 221 -13.09 2.42 -3.29
C SER A 221 -11.77 1.87 -2.74
N THR A 222 -11.48 2.15 -1.48
CA THR A 222 -10.31 1.55 -0.79
C THR A 222 -10.43 0.04 -0.65
N GLN A 223 -11.65 -0.48 -0.57
CA GLN A 223 -11.96 -1.91 -0.54
C GLN A 223 -11.70 -2.59 -1.88
N PHE A 224 -12.05 -1.95 -2.99
CA PHE A 224 -11.77 -2.45 -4.33
C PHE A 224 -10.25 -2.59 -4.55
N VAL A 225 -9.48 -1.55 -4.22
CA VAL A 225 -8.01 -1.60 -4.26
C VAL A 225 -7.47 -2.68 -3.33
N GLY A 226 -8.04 -2.79 -2.12
CA GLY A 226 -7.65 -3.79 -1.13
C GLY A 226 -7.81 -5.23 -1.64
N ARG A 227 -8.99 -5.56 -2.18
CA ARG A 227 -9.27 -6.90 -2.75
C ARG A 227 -8.36 -7.21 -3.94
N SER A 228 -8.10 -6.23 -4.81
CA SER A 228 -7.19 -6.41 -5.95
C SER A 228 -5.75 -6.68 -5.50
N ALA A 229 -5.27 -5.96 -4.49
CA ALA A 229 -3.95 -6.20 -3.89
C ALA A 229 -3.86 -7.56 -3.20
N ALA A 230 -4.90 -7.97 -2.46
CA ALA A 230 -4.94 -9.26 -1.79
C ALA A 230 -4.99 -10.42 -2.80
N ALA A 231 -5.75 -10.28 -3.90
CA ALA A 231 -5.78 -11.27 -4.97
C ALA A 231 -4.40 -11.43 -5.65
N LEU A 232 -3.71 -10.32 -5.93
CA LEU A 232 -2.32 -10.36 -6.43
C LEU A 232 -1.39 -11.11 -5.47
N LEU A 233 -1.43 -10.79 -4.17
CA LEU A 233 -0.56 -11.43 -3.18
C LEU A 233 -0.87 -12.93 -2.98
N GLY A 234 -2.11 -13.36 -3.24
CA GLY A 234 -2.52 -14.76 -3.22
C GLY A 234 -2.36 -15.50 -4.54
N ALA A 235 -1.95 -14.84 -5.61
CA ALA A 235 -1.85 -15.42 -6.92
C ALA A 235 -0.76 -16.52 -6.99
N SER A 236 -1.07 -17.65 -7.59
CA SER A 236 -0.12 -18.76 -7.75
C SER A 236 1.05 -18.42 -8.67
N ASP A 237 0.87 -17.45 -9.55
CA ASP A 237 1.86 -16.96 -10.51
C ASP A 237 2.57 -15.66 -10.04
N LEU A 238 2.44 -15.29 -8.74
CA LEU A 238 2.98 -14.05 -8.18
C LEU A 238 4.47 -13.83 -8.51
N MET A 239 5.29 -14.88 -8.45
CA MET A 239 6.72 -14.79 -8.80
C MET A 239 6.96 -14.42 -10.27
N SER A 240 6.10 -14.80 -11.18
CA SER A 240 6.23 -14.40 -12.59
C SER A 240 5.93 -12.92 -12.85
N ARG A 241 5.34 -12.24 -11.87
CA ARG A 241 5.00 -10.81 -11.90
C ARG A 241 6.04 -9.93 -11.21
N THR A 242 7.10 -10.53 -10.62
CA THR A 242 8.14 -9.78 -9.92
C THR A 242 8.79 -8.73 -10.82
N GLY A 243 9.10 -7.55 -10.28
CA GLY A 243 9.67 -6.42 -11.00
C GLY A 243 8.68 -5.61 -11.84
N SER A 244 7.41 -6.03 -11.92
CA SER A 244 6.43 -5.36 -12.78
C SER A 244 5.48 -4.43 -12.01
N ILE A 245 4.90 -3.50 -12.77
CA ILE A 245 3.81 -2.63 -12.31
C ILE A 245 2.49 -3.36 -12.55
N GLN A 246 1.68 -3.49 -11.52
CA GLN A 246 0.37 -4.11 -11.52
C GLN A 246 -0.71 -3.04 -11.38
N TRP A 247 -1.55 -2.89 -12.39
CA TRP A 247 -2.67 -1.95 -12.32
C TRP A 247 -3.86 -2.59 -11.61
N VAL A 248 -4.47 -1.86 -10.70
CA VAL A 248 -5.63 -2.34 -9.94
C VAL A 248 -6.77 -2.75 -10.85
N GLU A 249 -7.02 -2.00 -11.92
CA GLU A 249 -8.08 -2.30 -12.89
C GLU A 249 -7.83 -3.60 -13.66
N ASP A 250 -6.57 -3.90 -14.01
CA ASP A 250 -6.22 -5.14 -14.70
C ASP A 250 -6.37 -6.34 -13.77
N LEU A 251 -5.91 -6.19 -12.52
CA LEU A 251 -6.10 -7.22 -11.49
C LEU A 251 -7.58 -7.46 -11.21
N ALA A 252 -8.39 -6.40 -11.16
CA ALA A 252 -9.82 -6.52 -10.93
C ALA A 252 -10.55 -7.23 -12.08
N GLU A 253 -10.11 -7.02 -13.33
CA GLU A 253 -10.63 -7.76 -14.48
C GLU A 253 -10.20 -9.24 -14.44
N GLU A 254 -8.91 -9.49 -14.16
CA GLU A 254 -8.32 -10.83 -14.10
C GLU A 254 -8.93 -11.71 -12.99
N PHE A 255 -9.12 -11.14 -11.81
CA PHE A 255 -9.60 -11.86 -10.63
C PHE A 255 -11.11 -11.69 -10.36
N ASP A 256 -11.85 -11.13 -11.31
CA ASP A 256 -13.31 -10.89 -11.23
C ASP A 256 -13.75 -10.07 -10.01
N ILE A 257 -12.98 -9.02 -9.69
CA ILE A 257 -13.25 -8.13 -8.54
C ILE A 257 -14.13 -6.96 -8.99
N THR A 258 -15.13 -6.64 -8.18
CA THR A 258 -16.07 -5.54 -8.41
C THR A 258 -16.18 -4.63 -7.19
N GLU A 259 -16.72 -3.44 -7.35
CA GLU A 259 -17.20 -2.62 -6.24
C GLU A 259 -18.37 -3.31 -5.52
N ALA A 260 -18.79 -2.78 -4.38
CA ALA A 260 -19.88 -3.37 -3.58
C ALA A 260 -21.22 -3.41 -4.32
N ASP A 261 -21.44 -2.52 -5.28
CA ASP A 261 -22.61 -2.45 -6.13
C ASP A 261 -22.52 -3.33 -7.40
N GLY A 262 -21.42 -4.07 -7.56
CA GLY A 262 -21.16 -4.93 -8.71
C GLY A 262 -20.54 -4.21 -9.91
N SER A 263 -20.32 -2.91 -9.83
CA SER A 263 -19.65 -2.14 -10.90
C SER A 263 -18.12 -2.37 -10.91
N ARG A 264 -17.48 -1.98 -12.00
CA ARG A 264 -16.02 -1.84 -12.07
C ARG A 264 -15.68 -0.41 -12.48
N PRO A 265 -14.85 0.30 -11.70
CA PRO A 265 -14.34 1.59 -12.10
C PRO A 265 -13.61 1.49 -13.45
N PRO A 266 -13.71 2.51 -14.30
CA PRO A 266 -13.04 2.50 -15.59
C PRO A 266 -11.52 2.48 -15.42
N ARG A 267 -10.83 2.03 -16.45
CA ARG A 267 -9.37 2.10 -16.51
C ARG A 267 -8.92 3.56 -16.45
N TYR A 268 -7.83 3.80 -15.74
CA TYR A 268 -7.27 5.14 -15.57
C TYR A 268 -6.93 5.77 -16.93
N ALA A 269 -7.56 6.90 -17.26
CA ALA A 269 -7.53 7.51 -18.61
C ALA A 269 -6.13 7.96 -19.06
N GLN A 270 -5.25 8.33 -18.12
CA GLN A 270 -3.88 8.80 -18.40
C GLN A 270 -2.84 7.68 -18.39
N ARG A 271 -3.26 6.44 -18.61
CA ARG A 271 -2.36 5.29 -18.70
C ARG A 271 -1.41 5.48 -19.87
N ALA A 272 -0.08 5.35 -19.68
CA ALA A 272 0.89 5.46 -20.76
C ALA A 272 0.55 4.45 -21.87
N GLY A 273 0.27 4.95 -23.09
CA GLY A 273 -0.15 4.15 -24.23
C GLY A 273 -1.64 4.29 -24.62
N SER A 274 -2.50 4.89 -23.81
CA SER A 274 -3.83 5.31 -24.23
C SER A 274 -3.71 6.68 -24.92
N GLN A 275 -3.29 6.71 -26.19
CA GLN A 275 -3.59 7.85 -27.05
C GLN A 275 -5.07 7.79 -27.35
N ALA A 276 -5.83 8.77 -26.85
CA ALA A 276 -7.19 9.05 -27.28
C ALA A 276 -7.23 9.55 -28.73
#